data_593139f80aba99205fe96fbe68494d96
#
_entry.id   593139f80aba99205fe96fbe68494d96
#
_cell.length_a   1.000
_cell.length_b   1.000
_cell.length_c   1.000
_cell.angle_alpha   90.00
_cell.angle_beta   90.00
_cell.angle_gamma   90.00
#
_symmetry.space_group_name_H-M   'P 1'
#
loop_
_entity.id
_entity.type
_entity.pdbx_description
1 polymer ?
#
loop_
_entity_poly.entity_id
_entity_poly.type
_entity_poly.pdbx_seq_one_letter_code
_entity_poly.pdbx_strand_id
1 'polypeptide(L)'
;MPEVGGIAGERLRAFIERIERLEEERRTLAADIKEVYAEAKGNGFDAKTMRQIIRLRRMDKDDLDEQETLLDIYKRALGMLPAADTASAAAAAQ
;
A
#
# COMPACT_ATOMS: atom_id res chain seq x y z
N MET A 1 -19.07 39.49 -2.61
CA MET A 1 -18.36 39.36 -3.87
C MET A 1 -19.26 39.06 -5.00
N PRO A 2 -19.08 39.70 -6.09
CA PRO A 2 -19.93 39.41 -7.22
C PRO A 2 -19.61 38.03 -7.79
N GLU A 3 -20.62 37.40 -8.28
CA GLU A 3 -20.46 36.15 -8.98
C GLU A 3 -20.26 36.44 -10.46
N VAL A 4 -19.47 35.58 -11.10
CA VAL A 4 -19.23 35.67 -12.53
C VAL A 4 -19.66 34.34 -13.12
N GLY A 5 -20.61 34.38 -14.06
CA GLY A 5 -21.11 33.16 -14.67
C GLY A 5 -21.76 32.21 -13.67
N GLY A 6 -22.39 32.77 -12.62
CA GLY A 6 -23.03 31.96 -11.60
C GLY A 6 -22.06 31.37 -10.56
N ILE A 7 -20.80 31.75 -10.59
CA ILE A 7 -19.78 31.19 -9.69
C ILE A 7 -19.41 32.23 -8.63
N ALA A 8 -19.49 31.85 -7.38
CA ALA A 8 -19.10 32.71 -6.27
C ALA A 8 -17.57 32.68 -6.12
N GLY A 9 -16.93 33.72 -6.64
CA GLY A 9 -15.47 33.75 -6.75
C GLY A 9 -14.72 33.57 -5.44
N GLU A 10 -15.23 34.19 -4.36
CA GLU A 10 -14.53 34.06 -3.07
C GLU A 10 -14.63 32.65 -2.52
N ARG A 11 -15.79 32.03 -2.66
CA ARG A 11 -15.97 30.68 -2.16
C ARG A 11 -15.12 29.71 -2.96
N LEU A 12 -15.09 29.88 -4.27
CA LEU A 12 -14.26 29.03 -5.12
C LEU A 12 -12.79 29.21 -4.74
N ARG A 13 -12.35 30.45 -4.56
CA ARG A 13 -10.95 30.71 -4.18
C ARG A 13 -10.61 30.03 -2.86
N ALA A 14 -11.51 30.09 -1.88
CA ALA A 14 -11.27 29.46 -0.59
C ALA A 14 -11.07 27.96 -0.73
N PHE A 15 -11.87 27.29 -1.56
CA PHE A 15 -11.68 25.86 -1.79
C PHE A 15 -10.37 25.59 -2.51
N ILE A 16 -10.05 26.36 -3.52
CA ILE A 16 -8.81 26.17 -4.27
C ILE A 16 -7.60 26.31 -3.34
N GLU A 17 -7.60 27.36 -2.51
CA GLU A 17 -6.46 27.59 -1.63
C GLU A 17 -6.32 26.49 -0.58
N ARG A 18 -7.46 25.97 -0.10
CA ARG A 18 -7.41 24.85 0.85
C ARG A 18 -6.84 23.61 0.19
N ILE A 19 -7.24 23.32 -1.03
CA ILE A 19 -6.72 22.17 -1.77
C ILE A 19 -5.24 22.35 -2.03
N GLU A 20 -4.82 23.53 -2.44
CA GLU A 20 -3.40 23.79 -2.72
C GLU A 20 -2.54 23.61 -1.47
N ARG A 21 -3.04 24.05 -0.32
CA ARG A 21 -2.30 23.86 0.91
C ARG A 21 -2.16 22.39 1.27
N LEU A 22 -3.25 21.61 1.09
CA LEU A 22 -3.20 20.18 1.38
C LEU A 22 -2.30 19.45 0.39
N GLU A 23 -2.30 19.88 -0.88
CA GLU A 23 -1.39 19.30 -1.86
C GLU A 23 0.07 19.56 -1.49
N GLU A 24 0.33 20.74 -0.96
CA GLU A 24 1.68 21.06 -0.52
C GLU A 24 2.08 20.19 0.68
N GLU A 25 1.16 20.01 1.62
CA GLU A 25 1.41 19.12 2.76
C GLU A 25 1.65 17.70 2.30
N ARG A 26 0.89 17.26 1.30
CA ARG A 26 1.07 15.93 0.75
C ARG A 26 2.47 15.74 0.14
N ARG A 27 2.95 16.77 -0.57
CA ARG A 27 4.29 16.71 -1.16
C ARG A 27 5.35 16.63 -0.07
N THR A 28 5.17 17.39 1.01
CA THR A 28 6.11 17.35 2.12
C THR A 28 6.13 15.98 2.78
N LEU A 29 4.94 15.42 3.03
CA LEU A 29 4.86 14.09 3.63
C LEU A 29 5.45 13.02 2.71
N ALA A 30 5.24 13.15 1.40
CA ALA A 30 5.82 12.19 0.47
C ALA A 30 7.35 12.24 0.50
N ALA A 31 7.91 13.44 0.64
CA ALA A 31 9.36 13.59 0.76
C ALA A 31 9.85 12.97 2.06
N ASP A 32 9.11 13.16 3.15
CA ASP A 32 9.48 12.58 4.44
C ASP A 32 9.45 11.06 4.39
N ILE A 33 8.42 10.49 3.75
CA ILE A 33 8.32 9.05 3.60
C ILE A 33 9.50 8.51 2.81
N LYS A 34 9.87 9.21 1.74
CA LYS A 34 10.99 8.81 0.92
C LYS A 34 12.28 8.80 1.73
N GLU A 35 12.44 9.77 2.63
CA GLU A 35 13.62 9.82 3.49
C GLU A 35 13.68 8.63 4.44
N VAL A 36 12.53 8.23 4.99
CA VAL A 36 12.50 7.09 5.90
C VAL A 36 12.88 5.80 5.16
N TYR A 37 12.39 5.64 3.92
CA TYR A 37 12.81 4.48 3.13
C TYR A 37 14.31 4.51 2.82
N ALA A 38 14.85 5.69 2.55
CA ALA A 38 16.28 5.81 2.29
C ALA A 38 17.09 5.44 3.53
N GLU A 39 16.62 5.86 4.69
CA GLU A 39 17.27 5.54 5.96
C GLU A 39 17.22 4.03 6.20
N ALA A 40 16.06 3.42 5.98
CA ALA A 40 15.91 1.97 6.16
C ALA A 40 16.84 1.21 5.22
N LYS A 41 16.94 1.67 3.97
CA LYS A 41 17.83 1.04 3.00
C LYS A 41 19.28 1.16 3.46
N GLY A 42 19.65 2.31 4.02
CA GLY A 42 20.99 2.50 4.57
C GLY A 42 21.28 1.55 5.73
N ASN A 43 20.26 1.06 6.40
CA ASN A 43 20.41 0.09 7.47
C ASN A 43 20.27 -1.36 7.00
N GLY A 44 20.21 -1.58 5.69
CA GLY A 44 20.20 -2.92 5.12
C GLY A 44 18.84 -3.50 4.83
N PHE A 45 17.76 -2.73 4.99
CA PHE A 45 16.42 -3.21 4.69
C PHE A 45 16.06 -3.00 3.23
N ASP A 46 15.20 -3.87 2.71
CA ASP A 46 14.77 -3.80 1.32
C ASP A 46 13.49 -2.97 1.21
N ALA A 47 13.57 -1.83 0.56
CA ALA A 47 12.45 -0.91 0.46
C ALA A 47 11.25 -1.52 -0.26
N LYS A 48 11.50 -2.34 -1.28
CA LYS A 48 10.41 -2.95 -2.03
C LYS A 48 9.61 -3.91 -1.14
N THR A 49 10.33 -4.72 -0.36
CA THR A 49 9.69 -5.64 0.58
C THR A 49 8.94 -4.88 1.66
N MET A 50 9.53 -3.79 2.14
CA MET A 50 8.86 -2.96 3.15
C MET A 50 7.54 -2.42 2.62
N ARG A 51 7.49 -1.98 1.36
CA ARG A 51 6.24 -1.50 0.78
C ARG A 51 5.19 -2.60 0.70
N GLN A 52 5.61 -3.82 0.40
CA GLN A 52 4.69 -4.95 0.39
C GLN A 52 4.12 -5.21 1.77
N ILE A 53 4.96 -5.18 2.78
CA ILE A 53 4.53 -5.39 4.15
C ILE A 53 3.54 -4.30 4.57
N ILE A 54 3.82 -3.06 4.24
CA ILE A 54 2.94 -1.95 4.60
C ILE A 54 1.57 -2.15 3.95
N ARG A 55 1.54 -2.57 2.69
CA ARG A 55 0.28 -2.83 2.02
C ARG A 55 -0.50 -3.94 2.71
N LEU A 56 0.18 -5.03 3.08
CA LEU A 56 -0.46 -6.15 3.74
C LEU A 56 -1.02 -5.75 5.11
N ARG A 57 -0.31 -4.88 5.82
CA ARG A 57 -0.76 -4.43 7.14
C ARG A 57 -2.01 -3.55 7.09
N ARG A 58 -2.34 -3.02 5.92
CA ARG A 58 -3.56 -2.23 5.76
C ARG A 58 -4.76 -3.09 5.45
N MET A 59 -4.56 -4.34 5.11
CA MET A 59 -5.64 -5.23 4.75
C MET A 59 -6.33 -5.76 5.99
N ASP A 60 -7.64 -5.99 5.87
CA ASP A 60 -8.37 -6.69 6.90
C ASP A 60 -7.78 -8.09 7.05
N LYS A 61 -7.76 -8.61 8.27
CA LYS A 61 -7.11 -9.88 8.54
C LYS A 61 -7.70 -11.02 7.71
N ASP A 62 -9.03 -11.04 7.58
CA ASP A 62 -9.69 -12.10 6.81
C ASP A 62 -9.34 -11.99 5.33
N ASP A 63 -9.29 -10.76 4.80
CA ASP A 63 -8.92 -10.54 3.42
C ASP A 63 -7.47 -10.94 3.18
N LEU A 64 -6.59 -10.66 4.12
CA LEU A 64 -5.20 -11.04 4.01
C LEU A 64 -5.06 -12.55 3.99
N ASP A 65 -5.73 -13.25 4.91
CA ASP A 65 -5.68 -14.70 4.98
C ASP A 65 -6.20 -15.31 3.68
N GLU A 66 -7.28 -14.76 3.14
CA GLU A 66 -7.85 -15.26 1.89
C GLU A 66 -6.88 -15.05 0.74
N GLN A 67 -6.27 -13.89 0.66
CA GLN A 67 -5.30 -13.60 -0.39
C GLN A 67 -4.11 -14.54 -0.32
N GLU A 68 -3.60 -14.78 0.87
CA GLU A 68 -2.45 -15.66 1.04
C GLU A 68 -2.80 -17.09 0.67
N THR A 69 -4.00 -17.54 1.04
CA THR A 69 -4.45 -18.89 0.70
C THR A 69 -4.58 -19.05 -0.80
N LEU A 70 -5.18 -18.10 -1.47
CA LEU A 70 -5.33 -18.18 -2.92
C LEU A 70 -3.98 -18.16 -3.62
N LEU A 71 -3.08 -17.32 -3.15
CA LEU A 71 -1.75 -17.24 -3.74
C LEU A 71 -1.02 -18.59 -3.62
N ASP A 72 -1.13 -19.23 -2.46
CA ASP A 72 -0.52 -20.54 -2.26
C ASP A 72 -1.13 -21.57 -3.20
N ILE A 73 -2.45 -21.59 -3.34
CA ILE A 73 -3.12 -22.53 -4.22
C ILE A 73 -2.63 -22.36 -5.66
N TYR A 74 -2.55 -21.13 -6.11
CA TYR A 74 -2.09 -20.85 -7.47
C TYR A 74 -0.63 -21.24 -7.66
N LYS A 75 0.21 -20.94 -6.66
CA LYS A 75 1.62 -21.32 -6.75
C LYS A 75 1.80 -22.82 -6.83
N ARG A 76 1.03 -23.56 -6.04
CA ARG A 76 1.12 -25.02 -6.10
C ARG A 76 0.64 -25.55 -7.42
N ALA A 77 -0.42 -24.98 -7.96
CA ALA A 77 -0.92 -25.42 -9.26
C ALA A 77 0.10 -25.19 -10.36
N LEU A 78 0.95 -24.19 -10.21
CA LEU A 78 1.98 -23.89 -11.20
C LEU A 78 3.32 -24.54 -10.89
N GLY A 79 3.39 -25.36 -9.84
CA GLY A 79 4.63 -26.02 -9.50
C GLY A 79 5.65 -25.15 -8.79
N MET A 80 5.23 -24.00 -8.29
CA MET A 80 6.13 -23.09 -7.60
C MET A 80 6.29 -23.44 -6.13
N LEU A 81 5.42 -24.29 -5.59
CA LEU A 81 5.49 -24.77 -4.21
C LEU A 81 5.17 -26.25 -4.22
N PRO A 82 5.63 -26.98 -3.20
CA PRO A 82 5.27 -28.39 -3.09
C PRO A 82 3.76 -28.58 -2.96
N ALA A 83 3.28 -29.76 -3.37
CA ALA A 83 1.87 -30.07 -3.25
C ALA A 83 1.49 -30.11 -1.78
N ALA A 84 0.29 -29.61 -1.52
CA ALA A 84 -0.09 -29.40 -0.15
C ALA A 84 -0.20 -30.65 0.65
N ASP A 85 -0.76 -31.63 0.08
CA ASP A 85 -1.09 -32.73 0.88
C ASP A 85 0.06 -33.51 1.28
N THR A 86 0.88 -33.69 0.44
CA THR A 86 1.88 -34.56 0.78
C THR A 86 2.70 -33.96 1.75
N ALA A 87 2.92 -32.85 1.58
CA ALA A 87 3.86 -32.35 2.44
C ALA A 87 3.31 -32.20 3.71
N SER A 88 2.25 -31.88 3.77
CA SER A 88 1.82 -31.63 5.01
C SER A 88 1.51 -32.81 5.55
N ALA A 89 1.17 -33.45 4.80
CA ALA A 89 0.94 -34.56 5.31
C ALA A 89 2.22 -35.03 5.43
N ALA A 90 2.81 -34.99 4.58
CA ALA A 90 3.98 -35.55 4.75
C ALA A 90 4.82 -34.59 5.12
N ALA A 91 4.60 -33.77 5.15
CA ALA A 91 5.32 -33.14 5.61
C ALA A 91 4.97 -32.88 6.48
N ALA A 92 4.29 -33.00 6.49
CA ALA A 92 4.10 -33.10 7.26
C ALA A 92 4.69 -34.02 7.23
N ALA A 93 4.79 -34.52 6.84
CA ALA A 93 5.27 -35.28 6.87
C ALA A 93 6.30 -35.19 6.44
N GLN A 94 6.54 -34.97 6.32
CA GLN A 94 7.43 -34.89 6.19
C GLN A 94 7.74 -34.26 6.50
#